data_67ece6fb294f65c5111d5e9086fe3d88
#
_entry.id   67ece6fb294f65c5111d5e9086fe3d88
#
_cell.length_a   1.000
_cell.length_b   1.000
_cell.length_c   1.000
_cell.angle_alpha   90.00
_cell.angle_beta   90.00
_cell.angle_gamma   90.00
#
_symmetry.space_group_name_H-M   'P 1'
#
loop_
_entity.id
_entity.type
_entity.pdbx_description
1 polymer ?
#
loop_
_entity_poly.entity_id
_entity_poly.type
_entity_poly.pdbx_seq_one_letter_code
_entity_poly.pdbx_strand_id
1 'polypeptide(L)'
;GDVGVIVSDHGQFEVKETIHLQGGKVGHVGVMTKGMFQTGETVTLKVCEKNRLSTAKNHSATHLLQKALRMVLGDHVEQAGSYVDAGRLRFDFTHFSAMTPEELQKVEDLVNEEIQAALPVVTEEMSLDEAKKSGAMALFGEKYGEKVRVVKMGDFSVELCGGTHVSNTEKISAFKILSEAGIAAGVRRIEALTGEGLMAYYQDTEKELHSAAKTAKTTPAELQKKIEAMLEEIK
;
A
#
# COMPACT_ATOMS: atom_id res chain seq x y z
N GLY A 1 -11.38 5.28 3.10
CA GLY A 1 -12.12 4.27 3.86
C GLY A 1 -12.70 3.18 2.95
N ASP A 2 -13.50 2.27 3.50
CA ASP A 2 -14.15 1.21 2.72
C ASP A 2 -15.11 1.78 1.68
N VAL A 3 -15.23 1.07 0.55
CA VAL A 3 -16.26 1.29 -0.47
C VAL A 3 -17.18 0.08 -0.54
N GLY A 4 -18.38 0.25 -1.12
CA GLY A 4 -19.33 -0.84 -1.20
C GLY A 4 -20.73 -0.37 -1.53
N VAL A 5 -21.74 -1.12 -1.07
CA VAL A 5 -23.15 -0.76 -1.28
C VAL A 5 -23.95 -0.87 0.02
N ILE A 6 -24.92 0.01 0.18
CA ILE A 6 -25.95 -0.07 1.21
C ILE A 6 -27.25 -0.41 0.50
N VAL A 7 -27.94 -1.45 0.94
CA VAL A 7 -29.18 -1.94 0.31
C VAL A 7 -30.31 -2.09 1.32
N SER A 8 -31.54 -1.82 0.87
CA SER A 8 -32.79 -2.14 1.53
C SER A 8 -33.82 -2.61 0.49
N ASP A 9 -35.05 -2.89 0.93
CA ASP A 9 -36.15 -3.22 0.04
C ASP A 9 -36.57 -2.05 -0.85
N HIS A 10 -36.26 -0.81 -0.43
CA HIS A 10 -36.70 0.43 -1.10
C HIS A 10 -35.61 1.12 -1.90
N GLY A 11 -34.32 0.81 -1.65
CA GLY A 11 -33.23 1.54 -2.29
C GLY A 11 -31.88 0.86 -2.28
N GLN A 12 -30.97 1.44 -3.08
CA GLN A 12 -29.57 1.08 -3.12
C GLN A 12 -28.71 2.33 -3.20
N PHE A 13 -27.69 2.40 -2.34
CA PHE A 13 -26.71 3.47 -2.28
C PHE A 13 -25.33 2.90 -2.54
N GLU A 14 -24.62 3.47 -3.50
CA GLU A 14 -23.21 3.15 -3.77
C GLU A 14 -22.31 4.01 -2.89
N VAL A 15 -21.54 3.37 -2.00
CA VAL A 15 -20.57 4.03 -1.13
C VAL A 15 -19.26 4.18 -1.90
N LYS A 16 -18.84 5.41 -2.13
CA LYS A 16 -17.56 5.76 -2.78
C LYS A 16 -16.47 6.07 -1.77
N GLU A 17 -16.85 6.49 -0.58
CA GLU A 17 -15.92 6.81 0.49
C GLU A 17 -16.59 6.65 1.85
N THR A 18 -15.80 6.21 2.82
CA THR A 18 -16.19 6.13 4.24
C THR A 18 -15.28 7.02 5.05
N ILE A 19 -15.86 7.94 5.82
CA ILE A 19 -15.16 8.95 6.61
C ILE A 19 -15.54 8.89 8.08
N HIS A 20 -14.64 9.33 8.95
CA HIS A 20 -14.94 9.51 10.37
C HIS A 20 -15.52 10.91 10.61
N LEU A 21 -16.64 10.95 11.34
CA LEU A 21 -17.30 12.17 11.75
C LEU A 21 -17.12 12.38 13.26
N GLN A 22 -17.44 13.59 13.72
CA GLN A 22 -17.42 13.91 15.17
C GLN A 22 -18.31 12.96 15.98
N GLY A 23 -17.89 12.64 17.20
CA GLY A 23 -18.63 11.77 18.12
C GLY A 23 -18.57 10.27 17.75
N GLY A 24 -17.53 9.84 17.05
CA GLY A 24 -17.31 8.42 16.71
C GLY A 24 -18.26 7.88 15.64
N LYS A 25 -18.97 8.75 14.95
CA LYS A 25 -19.87 8.36 13.85
C LYS A 25 -19.07 8.08 12.57
N VAL A 26 -19.61 7.17 11.76
CA VAL A 26 -19.07 6.84 10.44
C VAL A 26 -20.00 7.42 9.37
N GLY A 27 -19.44 8.26 8.49
CA GLY A 27 -20.15 8.82 7.34
C GLY A 27 -19.87 8.02 6.08
N HIS A 28 -20.92 7.73 5.32
CA HIS A 28 -20.83 7.10 4.00
C HIS A 28 -21.12 8.15 2.93
N VAL A 29 -20.13 8.42 2.09
CA VAL A 29 -20.23 9.36 0.96
C VAL A 29 -20.43 8.57 -0.31
N GLY A 30 -21.45 8.93 -1.11
CA GLY A 30 -21.76 8.21 -2.32
C GLY A 30 -23.01 8.71 -3.01
N VAL A 31 -23.67 7.84 -3.77
CA VAL A 31 -24.86 8.18 -4.56
C VAL A 31 -25.93 7.11 -4.44
N MET A 32 -27.21 7.54 -4.43
CA MET A 32 -28.34 6.64 -4.62
C MET A 32 -28.34 6.14 -6.06
N THR A 33 -28.25 4.82 -6.25
CA THR A 33 -28.30 4.17 -7.58
C THR A 33 -29.69 3.62 -7.89
N LYS A 34 -30.53 3.42 -6.85
CA LYS A 34 -31.91 2.93 -6.99
C LYS A 34 -32.74 3.38 -5.80
N GLY A 35 -33.97 3.85 -6.06
CA GLY A 35 -34.95 4.19 -5.04
C GLY A 35 -34.50 5.27 -4.07
N MET A 36 -34.97 5.20 -2.82
CA MET A 36 -34.55 6.08 -1.72
C MET A 36 -34.66 5.37 -0.38
N PHE A 37 -33.86 5.79 0.60
CA PHE A 37 -33.99 5.34 1.99
C PHE A 37 -34.93 6.24 2.81
N GLN A 38 -35.52 5.67 3.82
CA GLN A 38 -36.33 6.37 4.80
C GLN A 38 -35.66 6.35 6.19
N THR A 39 -35.85 7.39 6.95
CA THR A 39 -35.34 7.45 8.33
C THR A 39 -35.94 6.32 9.17
N GLY A 40 -35.09 5.58 9.87
CA GLY A 40 -35.50 4.42 10.69
C GLY A 40 -35.59 3.11 9.92
N GLU A 41 -35.31 3.10 8.62
CA GLU A 41 -35.31 1.89 7.81
C GLU A 41 -34.09 1.00 8.14
N THR A 42 -34.30 -0.32 8.12
CA THR A 42 -33.21 -1.28 8.24
C THR A 42 -32.48 -1.44 6.90
N VAL A 43 -31.16 -1.32 6.92
CA VAL A 43 -30.31 -1.44 5.74
C VAL A 43 -29.23 -2.51 5.94
N THR A 44 -28.80 -3.13 4.86
CA THR A 44 -27.66 -4.06 4.84
C THR A 44 -26.46 -3.36 4.21
N LEU A 45 -25.33 -3.32 4.93
CA LEU A 45 -24.06 -2.80 4.47
C LEU A 45 -23.23 -3.94 3.86
N LYS A 46 -22.80 -3.78 2.61
CA LYS A 46 -21.97 -4.75 1.90
C LYS A 46 -20.67 -4.07 1.47
N VAL A 47 -19.60 -4.38 2.17
CA VAL A 47 -18.25 -3.87 1.82
C VAL A 47 -17.75 -4.57 0.56
N CYS A 48 -17.09 -3.84 -0.32
CA CYS A 48 -16.38 -4.41 -1.48
C CYS A 48 -15.13 -5.14 -0.98
N GLU A 49 -15.22 -6.45 -0.81
CA GLU A 49 -14.13 -7.30 -0.30
C GLU A 49 -12.84 -7.15 -1.12
N LYS A 50 -12.95 -7.11 -2.44
CA LYS A 50 -11.80 -6.94 -3.33
C LYS A 50 -11.05 -5.65 -3.05
N ASN A 51 -11.76 -4.52 -2.93
CA ASN A 51 -11.16 -3.22 -2.62
C ASN A 51 -10.50 -3.24 -1.23
N ARG A 52 -11.21 -3.77 -0.22
CA ARG A 52 -10.71 -3.88 1.15
C ARG A 52 -9.46 -4.76 1.24
N LEU A 53 -9.43 -5.91 0.56
CA LEU A 53 -8.28 -6.80 0.55
C LEU A 53 -7.08 -6.16 -0.15
N SER A 54 -7.28 -5.49 -1.30
CA SER A 54 -6.18 -4.77 -1.99
C SER A 54 -5.62 -3.65 -1.13
N THR A 55 -6.48 -2.87 -0.46
CA THR A 55 -6.04 -1.85 0.50
C THR A 55 -5.27 -2.47 1.67
N ALA A 56 -5.74 -3.60 2.23
CA ALA A 56 -5.06 -4.29 3.31
C ALA A 56 -3.67 -4.82 2.92
N LYS A 57 -3.50 -5.32 1.68
CA LYS A 57 -2.20 -5.72 1.11
C LYS A 57 -1.23 -4.54 1.06
N ASN A 58 -1.66 -3.43 0.46
CA ASN A 58 -0.86 -2.21 0.36
C ASN A 58 -0.51 -1.64 1.74
N HIS A 59 -1.44 -1.66 2.70
CA HIS A 59 -1.20 -1.17 4.04
C HIS A 59 -0.21 -2.04 4.81
N SER A 60 -0.34 -3.37 4.73
CA SER A 60 0.61 -4.27 5.36
C SER A 60 2.01 -4.17 4.74
N ALA A 61 2.09 -4.02 3.41
CA ALA A 61 3.36 -3.79 2.73
C ALA A 61 4.03 -2.46 3.15
N THR A 62 3.24 -1.43 3.53
CA THR A 62 3.78 -0.16 4.02
C THR A 62 4.57 -0.35 5.32
N HIS A 63 4.10 -1.20 6.23
CA HIS A 63 4.82 -1.53 7.48
C HIS A 63 6.12 -2.29 7.21
N LEU A 64 6.09 -3.27 6.30
CA LEU A 64 7.31 -3.97 5.88
C LEU A 64 8.30 -3.00 5.22
N LEU A 65 7.82 -2.11 4.35
CA LEU A 65 8.63 -1.07 3.70
C LEU A 65 9.30 -0.14 4.71
N GLN A 66 8.56 0.36 5.70
CA GLN A 66 9.12 1.23 6.74
C GLN A 66 10.27 0.54 7.46
N LYS A 67 10.09 -0.72 7.88
CA LYS A 67 11.13 -1.48 8.55
C LYS A 67 12.33 -1.73 7.64
N ALA A 68 12.11 -2.14 6.39
CA ALA A 68 13.18 -2.36 5.41
C ALA A 68 13.99 -1.08 5.14
N LEU A 69 13.33 0.07 4.98
CA LEU A 69 14.01 1.36 4.83
C LEU A 69 14.91 1.69 6.04
N ARG A 70 14.44 1.47 7.26
CA ARG A 70 15.28 1.67 8.45
C ARG A 70 16.47 0.72 8.50
N MET A 71 16.31 -0.52 8.07
CA MET A 71 17.41 -1.51 8.03
C MET A 71 18.47 -1.14 6.98
N VAL A 72 18.08 -0.57 5.86
CA VAL A 72 18.98 -0.24 4.75
C VAL A 72 19.62 1.14 4.92
N LEU A 73 18.83 2.14 5.31
CA LEU A 73 19.25 3.54 5.36
C LEU A 73 19.63 4.02 6.74
N GLY A 74 19.11 3.37 7.80
CA GLY A 74 19.41 3.68 9.19
C GLY A 74 18.20 4.21 9.98
N ASP A 75 18.41 4.34 11.30
CA ASP A 75 17.38 4.66 12.27
C ASP A 75 16.79 6.08 12.17
N HIS A 76 17.41 6.98 11.41
CA HIS A 76 16.89 8.32 11.13
C HIS A 76 15.66 8.31 10.20
N VAL A 77 15.36 7.18 9.56
CA VAL A 77 14.17 7.04 8.73
C VAL A 77 12.93 7.02 9.62
N GLU A 78 12.10 8.05 9.45
CA GLU A 78 10.82 8.21 10.13
C GLU A 78 9.73 8.50 9.11
N GLN A 79 8.51 8.06 9.38
CA GLN A 79 7.36 8.38 8.53
C GLN A 79 7.04 9.87 8.59
N ALA A 80 7.09 10.54 7.44
CA ALA A 80 6.64 11.92 7.26
C ALA A 80 5.20 12.00 6.72
N GLY A 81 4.75 10.95 6.06
CA GLY A 81 3.39 10.81 5.56
C GLY A 81 3.16 9.44 4.93
N SER A 82 1.89 9.06 4.79
CA SER A 82 1.50 7.81 4.15
C SER A 82 0.15 7.95 3.46
N TYR A 83 -0.04 7.26 2.36
CA TYR A 83 -1.31 7.12 1.68
C TYR A 83 -1.45 5.70 1.15
N VAL A 84 -2.60 5.07 1.42
CA VAL A 84 -2.88 3.70 1.02
C VAL A 84 -4.30 3.62 0.48
N ASP A 85 -4.45 3.06 -0.71
CA ASP A 85 -5.72 2.67 -1.31
C ASP A 85 -5.61 1.28 -1.96
N ALA A 86 -6.64 0.87 -2.69
CA ALA A 86 -6.64 -0.43 -3.38
C ALA A 86 -5.69 -0.47 -4.58
N GLY A 87 -5.31 0.67 -5.15
CA GLY A 87 -4.47 0.77 -6.34
C GLY A 87 -2.99 0.80 -6.04
N ARG A 88 -2.59 1.45 -4.94
CA ARG A 88 -1.17 1.66 -4.60
C ARG A 88 -0.97 2.00 -3.13
N LEU A 89 0.29 2.01 -2.73
CA LEU A 89 0.76 2.67 -1.52
C LEU A 89 1.73 3.80 -1.87
N ARG A 90 1.77 4.82 -1.01
CA ARG A 90 2.74 5.90 -1.02
C ARG A 90 3.27 6.07 0.39
N PHE A 91 4.58 6.15 0.52
CA PHE A 91 5.25 6.33 1.80
C PHE A 91 6.25 7.48 1.71
N ASP A 92 6.05 8.50 2.53
CA ASP A 92 6.92 9.66 2.66
C ASP A 92 7.76 9.50 3.92
N PHE A 93 9.08 9.66 3.82
CA PHE A 93 10.01 9.39 4.92
C PHE A 93 11.18 10.37 4.95
N THR A 94 11.77 10.54 6.13
CA THR A 94 12.94 11.39 6.33
C THR A 94 14.20 10.72 5.79
N HIS A 95 14.85 11.36 4.81
CA HIS A 95 16.16 10.95 4.31
C HIS A 95 16.83 12.10 3.54
N PHE A 96 18.16 12.18 3.59
CA PHE A 96 18.91 13.34 3.14
C PHE A 96 19.21 13.38 1.64
N SER A 97 19.30 12.22 0.98
CA SER A 97 19.70 12.08 -0.41
C SER A 97 18.74 11.19 -1.19
N ALA A 98 18.84 11.19 -2.53
CA ALA A 98 18.22 10.18 -3.35
C ALA A 98 18.77 8.80 -3.02
N MET A 99 17.91 7.78 -2.99
CA MET A 99 18.35 6.40 -2.83
C MET A 99 19.06 5.92 -4.10
N THR A 100 20.11 5.13 -3.91
CA THR A 100 20.79 4.48 -5.03
C THR A 100 19.92 3.31 -5.56
N PRO A 101 20.14 2.88 -6.83
CA PRO A 101 19.47 1.69 -7.36
C PRO A 101 19.69 0.44 -6.49
N GLU A 102 20.88 0.29 -5.91
CA GLU A 102 21.23 -0.83 -5.03
C GLU A 102 20.48 -0.78 -3.71
N GLU A 103 20.30 0.41 -3.11
CA GLU A 103 19.50 0.60 -1.90
C GLU A 103 18.03 0.31 -2.17
N LEU A 104 17.48 0.80 -3.29
CA LEU A 104 16.10 0.52 -3.69
C LEU A 104 15.87 -0.97 -3.89
N GLN A 105 16.78 -1.65 -4.59
CA GLN A 105 16.69 -3.09 -4.80
C GLN A 105 16.74 -3.85 -3.49
N LYS A 106 17.66 -3.49 -2.59
CA LYS A 106 17.79 -4.15 -1.28
C LYS A 106 16.55 -3.97 -0.41
N VAL A 107 15.92 -2.78 -0.43
CA VAL A 107 14.65 -2.55 0.29
C VAL A 107 13.53 -3.41 -0.30
N GLU A 108 13.43 -3.46 -1.63
CA GLU A 108 12.43 -4.26 -2.33
C GLU A 108 12.61 -5.76 -2.05
N ASP A 109 13.85 -6.25 -2.08
CA ASP A 109 14.18 -7.64 -1.78
C ASP A 109 13.79 -8.01 -0.34
N LEU A 110 14.17 -7.19 0.65
CA LEU A 110 13.80 -7.40 2.06
C LEU A 110 12.29 -7.48 2.26
N VAL A 111 11.52 -6.58 1.64
CA VAL A 111 10.05 -6.62 1.73
C VAL A 111 9.51 -7.92 1.13
N ASN A 112 10.02 -8.35 -0.03
CA ASN A 112 9.57 -9.58 -0.68
C ASN A 112 10.03 -10.84 0.08
N GLU A 113 11.19 -10.84 0.73
CA GLU A 113 11.64 -11.92 1.63
C GLU A 113 10.64 -12.11 2.78
N GLU A 114 10.19 -11.04 3.43
CA GLU A 114 9.23 -11.10 4.53
C GLU A 114 7.81 -11.47 4.06
N ILE A 115 7.45 -11.16 2.80
CA ILE A 115 6.22 -11.65 2.18
C ILE A 115 6.32 -13.17 1.99
N GLN A 116 7.43 -13.67 1.46
CA GLN A 116 7.66 -15.10 1.21
C GLN A 116 7.82 -15.92 2.50
N ALA A 117 8.30 -15.28 3.57
CA ALA A 117 8.41 -15.91 4.88
C ALA A 117 7.04 -16.24 5.52
N ALA A 118 5.94 -15.77 4.92
CA ALA A 118 4.57 -16.05 5.35
C ALA A 118 4.34 -15.76 6.85
N LEU A 119 4.78 -14.59 7.31
CA LEU A 119 4.68 -14.20 8.71
C LEU A 119 3.22 -14.01 9.14
N PRO A 120 2.83 -14.51 10.31
CA PRO A 120 1.51 -14.20 10.87
C PRO A 120 1.42 -12.70 11.18
N VAL A 121 0.28 -12.10 10.80
CA VAL A 121 -0.05 -10.71 11.15
C VAL A 121 -1.05 -10.73 12.28
N VAL A 122 -0.59 -10.38 13.47
CA VAL A 122 -1.37 -10.42 14.72
C VAL A 122 -1.69 -9.00 15.14
N THR A 123 -2.93 -8.79 15.58
CA THR A 123 -3.41 -7.52 16.10
C THR A 123 -3.82 -7.70 17.56
N GLU A 124 -3.26 -6.88 18.44
CA GLU A 124 -3.55 -6.91 19.88
C GLU A 124 -3.90 -5.50 20.36
N GLU A 125 -4.91 -5.41 21.25
CA GLU A 125 -5.20 -4.19 21.99
C GLU A 125 -4.55 -4.25 23.37
N MET A 126 -3.82 -3.21 23.73
CA MET A 126 -3.13 -3.13 25.01
C MET A 126 -3.01 -1.68 25.48
N SER A 127 -2.49 -1.46 26.69
CA SER A 127 -2.17 -0.12 27.14
C SER A 127 -0.98 0.47 26.38
N LEU A 128 -0.89 1.79 26.30
CA LEU A 128 0.24 2.46 25.64
C LEU A 128 1.59 2.09 26.29
N ASP A 129 1.60 1.87 27.59
CA ASP A 129 2.83 1.49 28.31
C ASP A 129 3.28 0.06 28.00
N GLU A 130 2.35 -0.88 27.83
CA GLU A 130 2.64 -2.25 27.40
C GLU A 130 3.14 -2.24 25.94
N ALA A 131 2.51 -1.46 25.06
CA ALA A 131 2.93 -1.32 23.68
C ALA A 131 4.38 -0.76 23.58
N LYS A 132 4.73 0.25 24.35
CA LYS A 132 6.11 0.76 24.41
C LYS A 132 7.11 -0.29 24.90
N LYS A 133 6.73 -1.08 25.92
CA LYS A 133 7.58 -2.18 26.44
C LYS A 133 7.76 -3.31 25.44
N SER A 134 6.78 -3.55 24.57
CA SER A 134 6.90 -4.54 23.50
C SER A 134 7.75 -4.08 22.31
N GLY A 135 8.30 -2.86 22.35
CA GLY A 135 9.09 -2.27 21.27
C GLY A 135 8.26 -1.76 20.12
N ALA A 136 6.94 -1.59 20.29
CA ALA A 136 6.06 -1.09 19.25
C ALA A 136 6.44 0.35 18.86
N MET A 137 6.65 0.56 17.56
CA MET A 137 6.92 1.87 17.01
C MET A 137 5.62 2.69 16.95
N ALA A 138 5.66 3.89 17.53
CA ALA A 138 4.56 4.86 17.48
C ALA A 138 4.86 5.92 16.43
N LEU A 139 3.86 6.36 15.69
CA LEU A 139 4.00 7.48 14.77
C LEU A 139 4.20 8.79 15.55
N PHE A 140 5.15 9.60 15.09
CA PHE A 140 5.44 10.89 15.72
C PHE A 140 4.22 11.84 15.55
N GLY A 141 3.82 12.49 16.67
CA GLY A 141 2.79 13.52 16.67
C GLY A 141 1.34 13.03 16.81
N GLU A 142 1.07 11.74 16.83
CA GLU A 142 -0.26 11.22 17.13
C GLU A 142 -0.54 11.20 18.64
N LYS A 143 -1.76 11.62 19.00
CA LYS A 143 -2.26 11.49 20.38
C LYS A 143 -2.95 10.15 20.54
N TYR A 144 -2.29 9.25 21.22
CA TYR A 144 -2.85 7.93 21.55
C TYR A 144 -3.70 7.99 22.82
N GLY A 145 -4.81 7.26 22.81
CA GLY A 145 -5.62 7.03 24.03
C GLY A 145 -4.94 6.07 25.01
N GLU A 146 -5.65 5.74 26.08
CA GLU A 146 -5.15 4.77 27.10
C GLU A 146 -4.97 3.36 26.51
N LYS A 147 -5.82 3.00 25.52
CA LYS A 147 -5.73 1.74 24.77
C LYS A 147 -5.25 2.01 23.35
N VAL A 148 -4.32 1.22 22.90
CA VAL A 148 -3.74 1.28 21.56
C VAL A 148 -3.81 -0.09 20.89
N ARG A 149 -3.90 -0.09 19.57
CA ARG A 149 -3.88 -1.29 18.74
C ARG A 149 -2.47 -1.47 18.18
N VAL A 150 -1.84 -2.60 18.51
CA VAL A 150 -0.52 -3.00 18.04
C VAL A 150 -0.67 -4.03 16.94
N VAL A 151 -0.02 -3.82 15.81
CA VAL A 151 0.06 -4.77 14.69
C VAL A 151 1.48 -5.34 14.65
N LYS A 152 1.57 -6.67 14.70
CA LYS A 152 2.82 -7.42 14.65
C LYS A 152 2.86 -8.27 13.39
N MET A 153 3.95 -8.22 12.65
CA MET A 153 4.24 -9.06 11.49
C MET A 153 5.47 -9.91 11.81
N GLY A 154 5.23 -11.06 12.47
CA GLY A 154 6.31 -11.83 13.10
C GLY A 154 7.11 -10.97 14.06
N ASP A 155 8.43 -11.13 14.05
CA ASP A 155 9.38 -10.28 14.79
C ASP A 155 9.94 -9.13 13.91
N PHE A 156 9.54 -9.05 12.63
CA PHE A 156 10.09 -8.08 11.69
C PHE A 156 9.54 -6.66 11.92
N SER A 157 8.22 -6.52 12.06
CA SER A 157 7.58 -5.22 12.27
C SER A 157 6.59 -5.27 13.43
N VAL A 158 6.70 -4.31 14.36
CA VAL A 158 5.79 -4.13 15.48
C VAL A 158 5.44 -2.65 15.59
N GLU A 159 4.20 -2.28 15.26
CA GLU A 159 3.81 -0.86 15.13
C GLU A 159 2.43 -0.59 15.70
N LEU A 160 2.19 0.63 16.17
CA LEU A 160 0.86 1.12 16.52
C LEU A 160 0.10 1.43 15.23
N CYS A 161 -1.00 0.72 14.98
CA CYS A 161 -1.79 0.96 13.78
C CYS A 161 -3.27 0.59 13.95
N GLY A 162 -4.16 1.53 13.63
CA GLY A 162 -5.62 1.34 13.62
C GLY A 162 -6.20 0.78 12.33
N GLY A 163 -5.39 0.59 11.29
CA GLY A 163 -5.86 0.24 9.95
C GLY A 163 -6.15 -1.24 9.73
N THR A 164 -6.57 -1.55 8.50
CA THR A 164 -6.89 -2.92 8.08
C THR A 164 -5.67 -3.59 7.46
N HIS A 165 -5.38 -4.81 7.90
CA HIS A 165 -4.21 -5.59 7.47
C HIS A 165 -4.61 -6.98 6.96
N VAL A 166 -3.71 -7.61 6.21
CA VAL A 166 -3.80 -9.03 5.89
C VAL A 166 -3.55 -9.86 7.16
N SER A 167 -4.01 -11.12 7.18
CA SER A 167 -3.77 -12.01 8.34
C SER A 167 -2.43 -12.77 8.28
N ASN A 168 -1.76 -12.72 7.10
CA ASN A 168 -0.44 -13.31 6.86
C ASN A 168 0.24 -12.53 5.76
N THR A 169 1.57 -12.34 5.82
CA THR A 169 2.31 -11.53 4.84
C THR A 169 2.30 -12.15 3.44
N GLU A 170 2.19 -13.46 3.28
CA GLU A 170 2.03 -14.13 1.97
C GLU A 170 0.85 -13.61 1.16
N LYS A 171 -0.22 -13.14 1.83
CA LYS A 171 -1.42 -12.58 1.18
C LYS A 171 -1.16 -11.27 0.45
N ILE A 172 -0.06 -10.59 0.72
CA ILE A 172 0.40 -9.42 -0.04
C ILE A 172 0.74 -9.83 -1.47
N SER A 173 1.22 -11.06 -1.66
CA SER A 173 1.66 -11.73 -2.89
C SER A 173 3.05 -11.30 -3.33
N ALA A 174 3.24 -10.04 -3.72
CA ALA A 174 4.53 -9.45 -4.09
C ALA A 174 4.48 -7.93 -3.94
N PHE A 175 5.66 -7.32 -3.90
CA PHE A 175 5.86 -5.88 -3.74
C PHE A 175 6.84 -5.35 -4.78
N LYS A 176 6.56 -4.17 -5.36
CA LYS A 176 7.43 -3.49 -6.32
C LYS A 176 7.44 -1.99 -6.07
N ILE A 177 8.63 -1.42 -5.92
CA ILE A 177 8.83 0.02 -5.92
C ILE A 177 8.71 0.53 -7.36
N LEU A 178 7.82 1.49 -7.60
CA LEU A 178 7.65 2.14 -8.90
C LEU A 178 8.53 3.37 -9.05
N SER A 179 8.65 4.15 -7.99
CA SER A 179 9.39 5.41 -8.00
C SER A 179 9.89 5.78 -6.62
N GLU A 180 10.99 6.54 -6.60
CA GLU A 180 11.53 7.23 -5.43
C GLU A 180 11.88 8.65 -5.84
N ALA A 181 11.43 9.67 -5.08
CA ALA A 181 11.68 11.07 -5.40
C ALA A 181 11.71 11.96 -4.15
N GLY A 182 12.43 13.08 -4.23
CA GLY A 182 12.36 14.13 -3.20
C GLY A 182 11.07 14.94 -3.33
N ILE A 183 10.41 15.20 -2.20
CA ILE A 183 9.17 16.01 -2.16
C ILE A 183 9.32 17.28 -1.33
N ALA A 184 10.28 17.29 -0.41
CA ALA A 184 10.65 18.45 0.40
C ALA A 184 12.10 18.30 0.87
N ALA A 185 12.67 19.33 1.50
CA ALA A 185 13.99 19.25 2.09
C ALA A 185 14.03 18.13 3.15
N GLY A 186 14.91 17.15 2.94
CA GLY A 186 15.07 15.99 3.84
C GLY A 186 13.89 15.01 3.86
N VAL A 187 12.97 15.08 2.89
CA VAL A 187 11.83 14.16 2.79
C VAL A 187 11.80 13.50 1.41
N ARG A 188 11.79 12.18 1.41
CA ARG A 188 11.70 11.33 0.21
C ARG A 188 10.35 10.63 0.16
N ARG A 189 9.90 10.30 -1.03
CA ARG A 189 8.66 9.59 -1.32
C ARG A 189 8.92 8.33 -2.12
N ILE A 190 8.38 7.22 -1.66
CA ILE A 190 8.27 5.97 -2.44
C ILE A 190 6.81 5.75 -2.82
N GLU A 191 6.57 5.38 -4.08
CA GLU A 191 5.32 4.80 -4.54
C GLU A 191 5.57 3.33 -4.91
N ALA A 192 4.66 2.44 -4.50
CA ALA A 192 4.80 1.01 -4.72
C ALA A 192 3.45 0.32 -4.96
N LEU A 193 3.51 -0.88 -5.53
CA LEU A 193 2.38 -1.74 -5.82
C LEU A 193 2.52 -3.09 -5.14
N THR A 194 1.37 -3.73 -4.90
CA THR A 194 1.27 -5.10 -4.42
C THR A 194 0.22 -5.89 -5.22
N GLY A 195 0.25 -7.20 -5.09
CA GLY A 195 -0.81 -8.11 -5.53
C GLY A 195 -1.29 -7.89 -6.96
N GLU A 196 -2.61 -7.71 -7.14
CA GLU A 196 -3.22 -7.57 -8.47
C GLU A 196 -2.76 -6.30 -9.21
N GLY A 197 -2.53 -5.19 -8.50
CA GLY A 197 -2.01 -3.95 -9.09
C GLY A 197 -0.62 -4.15 -9.70
N LEU A 198 0.24 -4.90 -9.02
CA LEU A 198 1.55 -5.26 -9.52
C LEU A 198 1.47 -6.20 -10.74
N MET A 199 0.58 -7.19 -10.71
CA MET A 199 0.38 -8.09 -11.86
C MET A 199 -0.10 -7.33 -13.10
N ALA A 200 -1.04 -6.38 -12.93
CA ALA A 200 -1.50 -5.53 -14.02
C ALA A 200 -0.35 -4.68 -14.58
N TYR A 201 0.48 -4.09 -13.72
CA TYR A 201 1.66 -3.33 -14.13
C TYR A 201 2.64 -4.16 -14.99
N TYR A 202 2.94 -5.39 -14.58
CA TYR A 202 3.82 -6.27 -15.38
C TYR A 202 3.19 -6.65 -16.72
N GLN A 203 1.89 -6.97 -16.76
CA GLN A 203 1.19 -7.29 -18.00
C GLN A 203 1.20 -6.12 -18.98
N ASP A 204 1.02 -4.90 -18.49
CA ASP A 204 1.04 -3.70 -19.34
C ASP A 204 2.46 -3.39 -19.83
N THR A 205 3.48 -3.53 -18.97
CA THR A 205 4.90 -3.41 -19.36
C THR A 205 5.26 -4.43 -20.44
N GLU A 206 4.81 -5.68 -20.31
CA GLU A 206 5.02 -6.73 -21.30
C GLU A 206 4.37 -6.38 -22.66
N LYS A 207 3.12 -5.89 -22.63
CA LYS A 207 2.43 -5.43 -23.85
C LYS A 207 3.17 -4.28 -24.54
N GLU A 208 3.66 -3.30 -23.77
CA GLU A 208 4.45 -2.20 -24.31
C GLU A 208 5.75 -2.69 -24.94
N LEU A 209 6.47 -3.61 -24.27
CA LEU A 209 7.69 -4.22 -24.81
C LEU A 209 7.42 -4.95 -26.14
N HIS A 210 6.35 -5.76 -26.19
CA HIS A 210 5.94 -6.44 -27.42
C HIS A 210 5.56 -5.48 -28.53
N SER A 211 4.86 -4.39 -28.21
CA SER A 211 4.48 -3.35 -29.16
C SER A 211 5.70 -2.63 -29.74
N ALA A 212 6.67 -2.26 -28.88
CA ALA A 212 7.93 -1.65 -29.29
C ALA A 212 8.74 -2.58 -30.21
N ALA A 213 8.86 -3.86 -29.86
CA ALA A 213 9.54 -4.86 -30.67
C ALA A 213 8.89 -5.04 -32.04
N LYS A 214 7.53 -5.09 -32.10
CA LYS A 214 6.79 -5.15 -33.35
C LYS A 214 7.04 -3.92 -34.24
N THR A 215 7.07 -2.74 -33.64
CA THR A 215 7.35 -1.48 -34.37
C THR A 215 8.76 -1.52 -34.98
N ALA A 216 9.76 -2.03 -34.24
CA ALA A 216 11.12 -2.24 -34.69
C ALA A 216 11.28 -3.47 -35.63
N LYS A 217 10.20 -4.18 -35.95
CA LYS A 217 10.16 -5.42 -36.75
C LYS A 217 11.10 -6.50 -36.22
N THR A 218 11.06 -6.73 -34.92
CA THR A 218 11.89 -7.74 -34.21
C THR A 218 11.10 -8.37 -33.06
N THR A 219 11.75 -9.23 -32.27
CA THR A 219 11.22 -9.81 -31.04
C THR A 219 11.66 -9.01 -29.80
N PRO A 220 10.98 -9.12 -28.65
CA PRO A 220 11.42 -8.49 -27.42
C PRO A 220 12.88 -8.81 -27.05
N ALA A 221 13.32 -10.05 -27.22
CA ALA A 221 14.68 -10.49 -26.90
C ALA A 221 15.76 -9.85 -27.78
N GLU A 222 15.41 -9.49 -29.03
CA GLU A 222 16.33 -8.89 -30.02
C GLU A 222 16.18 -7.37 -30.14
N LEU A 223 15.28 -6.77 -29.35
CA LEU A 223 14.89 -5.36 -29.49
C LEU A 223 16.08 -4.41 -29.33
N GLN A 224 16.87 -4.60 -28.28
CA GLN A 224 18.04 -3.77 -28.01
C GLN A 224 19.03 -3.80 -29.18
N LYS A 225 19.41 -5.00 -29.63
CA LYS A 225 20.35 -5.21 -30.74
C LYS A 225 19.83 -4.56 -32.03
N LYS A 226 18.50 -4.65 -32.28
CA LYS A 226 17.87 -4.03 -33.45
C LYS A 226 17.97 -2.52 -33.41
N ILE A 227 17.71 -1.91 -32.22
CA ILE A 227 17.81 -0.46 -32.02
C ILE A 227 19.28 0.01 -32.23
N GLU A 228 20.26 -0.70 -31.67
CA GLU A 228 21.68 -0.40 -31.85
C GLU A 228 22.08 -0.39 -33.33
N ALA A 229 21.65 -1.43 -34.08
CA ALA A 229 21.90 -1.49 -35.52
C ALA A 229 21.24 -0.33 -36.29
N MET A 230 20.01 0.03 -35.97
CA MET A 230 19.33 1.18 -36.58
C MET A 230 20.01 2.51 -36.29
N LEU A 231 20.56 2.69 -35.09
CA LEU A 231 21.32 3.89 -34.72
C LEU A 231 22.66 3.99 -35.45
N GLU A 232 23.28 2.86 -35.77
CA GLU A 232 24.51 2.82 -36.61
C GLU A 232 24.24 3.19 -38.06
N GLU A 233 23.08 2.78 -38.62
CA GLU A 233 22.67 3.12 -40.00
C GLU A 233 22.31 4.60 -40.17
N ILE A 234 22.01 5.33 -39.10
CA ILE A 234 21.64 6.77 -39.13
C ILE A 234 22.87 7.67 -39.02
N LYS A 235 24.00 7.17 -38.55
CA LYS A 235 25.28 7.93 -38.47
C LYS A 235 25.93 8.03 -39.83
#